data_cf2674b1f9f47e4736de68f19d1ea650
#
_entry.id   cf2674b1f9f47e4736de68f19d1ea650
#
_cell.length_a   1.000
_cell.length_b   1.000
_cell.length_c   1.000
_cell.angle_alpha   90.00
_cell.angle_beta   90.00
_cell.angle_gamma   90.00
#
_symmetry.space_group_name_H-M   'P 1'
#
loop_
_entity.id
_entity.type
_entity.pdbx_description
1 polymer ?
#
loop_
_entity_poly.entity_id
_entity_poly.type
_entity_poly.pdbx_seq_one_letter_code
_entity_poly.pdbx_strand_id
1 'polypeptide(L)'
;MLLMIDNYDSFTYNLVQYFGELGEEVRVVRNDQITLAGIEALRPARLVLSPGPCSPAEAGICIDAIRHFQGRLPILGVCLGHQAIGAALGGRVVRAGVQMHGKTSVITGDQRGVFAGLPRQFTVNRYHSLVIERATLPPELEVSASADDDGEIMAVRHRGLAGGPAPLEGVQFHPESIISEHGHALLKNFLEMGG
;
A
#
# COMPACT_ATOMS: atom_id res chain seq x y z
N MET A 1 10.97 14.53 1.89
CA MET A 1 11.52 13.17 2.03
C MET A 1 10.38 12.20 2.24
N LEU A 2 10.44 11.05 1.58
CA LEU A 2 9.53 9.93 1.77
C LEU A 2 10.14 8.95 2.76
N LEU A 3 9.41 8.57 3.80
CA LEU A 3 9.83 7.54 4.74
C LEU A 3 9.25 6.19 4.32
N MET A 4 10.13 5.23 4.08
CA MET A 4 9.78 3.83 3.80
C MET A 4 9.94 3.00 5.07
N ILE A 5 8.86 2.45 5.59
CA ILE A 5 8.93 1.46 6.66
C ILE A 5 9.18 0.10 6.01
N ASP A 6 10.35 -0.46 6.26
CA ASP A 6 10.76 -1.76 5.73
C ASP A 6 10.26 -2.88 6.64
N ASN A 7 9.40 -3.73 6.09
CA ASN A 7 8.85 -4.90 6.78
C ASN A 7 9.72 -6.15 6.59
N TYR A 8 11.05 -5.97 6.50
CA TYR A 8 12.01 -7.08 6.33
C TYR A 8 11.74 -7.87 5.05
N ASP A 9 11.53 -7.14 3.96
CA ASP A 9 11.18 -7.73 2.67
C ASP A 9 12.25 -7.44 1.61
N SER A 10 12.54 -8.44 0.78
CA SER A 10 13.52 -8.31 -0.31
C SER A 10 13.06 -7.35 -1.41
N PHE A 11 11.75 -7.10 -1.53
CA PHE A 11 11.19 -6.19 -2.54
C PHE A 11 11.16 -4.73 -2.10
N THR A 12 11.48 -4.43 -0.84
CA THR A 12 11.48 -3.05 -0.33
C THR A 12 12.36 -2.14 -1.16
N TYR A 13 13.57 -2.58 -1.49
CA TYR A 13 14.52 -1.76 -2.24
C TYR A 13 14.16 -1.59 -3.71
N ASN A 14 13.34 -2.47 -4.29
CA ASN A 14 12.75 -2.23 -5.61
C ASN A 14 11.78 -1.05 -5.58
N LEU A 15 10.97 -0.92 -4.51
CA LEU A 15 10.15 0.27 -4.29
C LEU A 15 11.02 1.52 -4.13
N VAL A 16 12.06 1.44 -3.32
CA VAL A 16 13.01 2.55 -3.12
C VAL A 16 13.61 2.99 -4.45
N GLN A 17 14.01 2.05 -5.29
CA GLN A 17 14.55 2.33 -6.62
C GLN A 17 13.52 3.03 -7.51
N TYR A 18 12.28 2.56 -7.55
CA TYR A 18 11.24 3.17 -8.36
C TYR A 18 10.95 4.61 -7.92
N PHE A 19 10.83 4.85 -6.61
CA PHE A 19 10.67 6.21 -6.10
C PHE A 19 11.88 7.09 -6.39
N GLY A 20 13.09 6.55 -6.28
CA GLY A 20 14.32 7.26 -6.65
C GLY A 20 14.36 7.65 -8.13
N GLU A 21 13.92 6.74 -9.02
CA GLU A 21 13.81 7.03 -10.46
C GLU A 21 12.78 8.13 -10.75
N LEU A 22 11.78 8.28 -9.88
CA LEU A 22 10.79 9.36 -9.95
C LEU A 22 11.28 10.67 -9.31
N GLY A 23 12.52 10.70 -8.83
CA GLY A 23 13.14 11.91 -8.27
C GLY A 23 12.88 12.11 -6.77
N GLU A 24 12.38 11.11 -6.07
CA GLU A 24 12.05 11.22 -4.64
C GLU A 24 13.26 10.85 -3.78
N GLU A 25 13.48 11.59 -2.70
CA GLU A 25 14.42 11.23 -1.64
C GLU A 25 13.73 10.26 -0.69
N VAL A 26 14.27 9.04 -0.60
CA VAL A 26 13.69 7.98 0.22
C VAL A 26 14.60 7.64 1.38
N ARG A 27 14.06 7.64 2.59
CA ARG A 27 14.73 7.11 3.78
C ARG A 27 14.05 5.81 4.19
N VAL A 28 14.86 4.76 4.40
CA VAL A 28 14.37 3.42 4.77
C VAL A 28 14.68 3.18 6.24
N VAL A 29 13.65 2.76 6.99
CA VAL A 29 13.80 2.35 8.39
C VAL A 29 12.98 1.09 8.60
N ARG A 30 13.56 0.10 9.31
CA ARG A 30 12.86 -1.16 9.60
C ARG A 30 11.73 -0.95 10.61
N ASN A 31 10.70 -1.76 10.52
CA ASN A 31 9.46 -1.60 11.26
C ASN A 31 9.60 -1.71 12.80
N ASP A 32 10.69 -2.27 13.28
CA ASP A 32 11.01 -2.41 14.71
C ASP A 32 12.17 -1.50 15.16
N GLN A 33 12.64 -0.61 14.28
CA GLN A 33 13.78 0.28 14.51
C GLN A 33 13.38 1.76 14.61
N ILE A 34 12.09 2.05 14.73
CA ILE A 34 11.58 3.41 14.84
C ILE A 34 10.33 3.45 15.70
N THR A 35 10.11 4.57 16.35
CA THR A 35 8.90 4.86 17.14
C THR A 35 8.04 5.90 16.44
N LEU A 36 6.80 6.08 16.90
CA LEU A 36 5.92 7.15 16.38
C LEU A 36 6.59 8.53 16.57
N ALA A 37 7.17 8.77 17.74
CA ALA A 37 7.92 10.00 18.00
C ALA A 37 9.13 10.16 17.07
N GLY A 38 9.80 9.07 16.74
CA GLY A 38 10.89 9.04 15.78
C GLY A 38 10.46 9.43 14.38
N ILE A 39 9.29 8.95 13.94
CA ILE A 39 8.70 9.35 12.65
C ILE A 39 8.37 10.84 12.66
N GLU A 40 7.74 11.33 13.73
CA GLU A 40 7.42 12.75 13.85
C GLU A 40 8.68 13.63 13.80
N ALA A 41 9.76 13.21 14.46
CA ALA A 41 11.01 13.93 14.46
C ALA A 41 11.66 14.03 13.08
N LEU A 42 11.48 13.01 12.24
CA LEU A 42 11.97 13.00 10.86
C LEU A 42 11.19 13.92 9.93
N ARG A 43 9.95 14.27 10.28
CA ARG A 43 9.06 15.12 9.48
C ARG A 43 8.97 14.68 8.02
N PRO A 44 8.64 13.42 7.73
CA PRO A 44 8.52 13.00 6.34
C PRO A 44 7.35 13.69 5.65
N ALA A 45 7.48 13.90 4.36
CA ALA A 45 6.37 14.42 3.55
C ALA A 45 5.34 13.32 3.24
N ARG A 46 5.80 12.06 3.21
CA ARG A 46 4.98 10.88 2.88
C ARG A 46 5.47 9.66 3.63
N LEU A 47 4.58 8.70 3.82
CA LEU A 47 4.87 7.43 4.48
C LEU A 47 4.48 6.28 3.55
N VAL A 48 5.40 5.36 3.32
CA VAL A 48 5.13 4.13 2.56
C VAL A 48 5.44 2.93 3.45
N LEU A 49 4.51 1.98 3.49
CA LEU A 49 4.64 0.73 4.24
C LEU A 49 4.90 -0.38 3.24
N SER A 50 6.07 -1.02 3.35
CA SER A 50 6.55 -1.99 2.36
C SER A 50 5.81 -3.32 2.42
N PRO A 51 5.97 -4.17 1.38
CA PRO A 51 5.68 -5.59 1.50
C PRO A 51 6.43 -6.21 2.67
N GLY A 52 6.01 -7.41 3.07
CA GLY A 52 6.67 -8.16 4.13
C GLY A 52 6.04 -9.51 4.36
N PRO A 53 6.70 -10.34 5.17
CA PRO A 53 6.20 -11.67 5.52
C PRO A 53 5.14 -11.62 6.61
N CYS A 54 4.49 -12.76 6.84
CA CYS A 54 3.54 -13.00 7.92
C CYS A 54 2.26 -12.15 7.81
N SER A 55 1.79 -11.57 8.89
CA SER A 55 0.55 -10.81 8.96
C SER A 55 0.79 -9.39 9.48
N PRO A 56 -0.19 -8.47 9.32
CA PRO A 56 -0.06 -7.10 9.83
C PRO A 56 0.20 -7.02 11.33
N ALA A 57 -0.31 -7.96 12.11
CA ALA A 57 -0.06 -8.00 13.56
C ALA A 57 1.43 -8.15 13.89
N GLU A 58 2.21 -8.70 12.97
CA GLU A 58 3.64 -8.96 13.10
C GLU A 58 4.51 -7.93 12.35
N ALA A 59 3.89 -6.86 11.85
CA ALA A 59 4.56 -5.82 11.07
C ALA A 59 5.05 -4.63 11.91
N GLY A 60 5.46 -4.89 13.15
CA GLY A 60 6.03 -3.87 14.02
C GLY A 60 5.12 -2.66 14.20
N ILE A 61 5.63 -1.47 13.84
CA ILE A 61 4.94 -0.20 14.05
C ILE A 61 3.82 0.09 13.03
N CYS A 62 3.66 -0.72 11.97
CA CYS A 62 2.81 -0.34 10.83
C CYS A 62 1.37 0.01 11.21
N ILE A 63 0.69 -0.81 12.00
CA ILE A 63 -0.70 -0.54 12.41
C ILE A 63 -0.79 0.75 13.23
N ASP A 64 0.11 0.93 14.20
CA ASP A 64 0.13 2.13 15.04
C ASP A 64 0.47 3.38 14.21
N ALA A 65 1.39 3.26 13.24
CA ALA A 65 1.74 4.37 12.36
C ALA A 65 0.55 4.80 11.50
N ILE A 66 -0.22 3.86 10.97
CA ILE A 66 -1.43 4.17 10.19
C ILE A 66 -2.42 4.92 11.08
N ARG A 67 -2.73 4.39 12.25
CA ARG A 67 -3.68 5.00 13.19
C ARG A 67 -3.27 6.40 13.61
N HIS A 68 -1.97 6.61 13.82
CA HIS A 68 -1.45 7.90 14.29
C HIS A 68 -1.36 8.95 13.19
N PHE A 69 -0.93 8.55 11.99
CA PHE A 69 -0.64 9.49 10.90
C PHE A 69 -1.75 9.63 9.86
N GLN A 70 -2.79 8.80 9.90
CA GLN A 70 -3.91 8.95 8.96
C GLN A 70 -4.52 10.35 9.09
N GLY A 71 -4.74 11.00 7.96
CA GLY A 71 -5.21 12.38 7.90
C GLY A 71 -4.13 13.45 8.18
N ARG A 72 -2.91 13.03 8.50
CA ARG A 72 -1.77 13.92 8.78
C ARG A 72 -0.69 13.84 7.72
N LEU A 73 -0.44 12.65 7.18
CA LEU A 73 0.52 12.38 6.12
C LEU A 73 -0.13 11.56 5.01
N PRO A 74 0.23 11.77 3.74
CA PRO A 74 -0.08 10.79 2.71
C PRO A 74 0.55 9.45 3.03
N ILE A 75 -0.24 8.37 2.97
CA ILE A 75 0.21 7.00 3.29
C ILE A 75 -0.14 6.07 2.13
N LEU A 76 0.83 5.30 1.68
CA LEU A 76 0.65 4.19 0.76
C LEU A 76 1.11 2.89 1.43
N GLY A 77 0.24 1.89 1.48
CA GLY A 77 0.59 0.54 1.89
C GLY A 77 0.71 -0.39 0.69
N VAL A 78 1.77 -1.20 0.66
CA VAL A 78 2.01 -2.17 -0.41
C VAL A 78 2.03 -3.57 0.18
N CYS A 79 1.20 -4.47 -0.33
CA CYS A 79 1.06 -5.86 0.11
C CYS A 79 0.79 -5.96 1.62
N LEU A 80 1.77 -6.28 2.45
CA LEU A 80 1.61 -6.29 3.91
C LEU A 80 1.17 -4.92 4.44
N GLY A 81 1.71 -3.83 3.90
CA GLY A 81 1.31 -2.48 4.27
C GLY A 81 -0.16 -2.17 3.95
N HIS A 82 -0.67 -2.68 2.84
CA HIS A 82 -2.08 -2.60 2.47
C HIS A 82 -2.96 -3.38 3.46
N GLN A 83 -2.54 -4.60 3.82
CA GLN A 83 -3.25 -5.41 4.81
C GLN A 83 -3.27 -4.72 6.18
N ALA A 84 -2.17 -4.04 6.54
CA ALA A 84 -2.09 -3.25 7.76
C ALA A 84 -3.11 -2.11 7.79
N ILE A 85 -3.42 -1.49 6.65
CA ILE A 85 -4.47 -0.46 6.55
C ILE A 85 -5.83 -1.08 6.91
N GLY A 86 -6.17 -2.21 6.33
CA GLY A 86 -7.40 -2.91 6.66
C GLY A 86 -7.51 -3.25 8.15
N ALA A 87 -6.46 -3.80 8.72
CA ALA A 87 -6.39 -4.16 10.14
C ALA A 87 -6.46 -2.95 11.06
N ALA A 88 -5.75 -1.86 10.71
CA ALA A 88 -5.70 -0.64 11.51
C ALA A 88 -7.08 0.01 11.70
N LEU A 89 -7.94 -0.11 10.70
CA LEU A 89 -9.30 0.48 10.71
C LEU A 89 -10.38 -0.51 11.16
N GLY A 90 -10.00 -1.71 11.60
CA GLY A 90 -10.92 -2.68 12.20
C GLY A 90 -11.38 -3.81 11.28
N GLY A 91 -10.85 -3.90 10.07
CA GLY A 91 -11.10 -5.03 9.17
C GLY A 91 -10.32 -6.27 9.56
N ARG A 92 -10.69 -7.40 8.97
CA ARG A 92 -9.98 -8.68 9.15
C ARG A 92 -9.11 -8.98 7.94
N VAL A 93 -7.93 -9.53 8.21
CA VAL A 93 -7.02 -10.05 7.21
C VAL A 93 -7.06 -11.57 7.32
N VAL A 94 -7.44 -12.24 6.25
CA VAL A 94 -7.73 -13.68 6.22
C VAL A 94 -6.97 -14.35 5.08
N ARG A 95 -6.94 -15.68 5.08
CA ARG A 95 -6.34 -16.42 3.96
C ARG A 95 -7.14 -16.18 2.68
N ALA A 96 -6.41 -15.92 1.59
CA ALA A 96 -6.99 -15.86 0.26
C ALA A 96 -7.54 -17.24 -0.14
N GLY A 97 -8.58 -17.25 -0.97
CA GLY A 97 -9.11 -18.50 -1.52
C GLY A 97 -8.08 -19.25 -2.35
N VAL A 98 -7.21 -18.53 -3.05
CA VAL A 98 -6.08 -19.07 -3.79
C VAL A 98 -4.81 -18.33 -3.37
N GLN A 99 -3.78 -19.07 -2.97
CA GLN A 99 -2.49 -18.47 -2.65
C GLN A 99 -1.77 -18.05 -3.93
N MET A 100 -1.20 -16.85 -3.92
CA MET A 100 -0.49 -16.26 -5.05
C MET A 100 0.98 -16.10 -4.71
N HIS A 101 1.84 -16.73 -5.49
CA HIS A 101 3.30 -16.67 -5.32
C HIS A 101 3.95 -16.35 -6.67
N GLY A 102 4.07 -15.07 -7.00
CA GLY A 102 4.64 -14.63 -8.26
C GLY A 102 3.72 -14.87 -9.46
N LYS A 103 2.43 -15.00 -9.24
CA LYS A 103 1.41 -15.14 -10.29
C LYS A 103 0.87 -13.78 -10.69
N THR A 104 0.47 -13.67 -11.95
CA THR A 104 -0.16 -12.47 -12.47
C THR A 104 -1.67 -12.59 -12.46
N SER A 105 -2.33 -11.45 -12.27
CA SER A 105 -3.79 -11.30 -12.43
C SER A 105 -4.08 -10.01 -13.14
N VAL A 106 -5.16 -9.98 -13.90
CA VAL A 106 -5.74 -8.73 -14.38
C VAL A 106 -6.56 -8.15 -13.25
N ILE A 107 -6.37 -6.88 -12.97
CA ILE A 107 -7.18 -6.13 -12.01
C ILE A 107 -8.05 -5.11 -12.73
N THR A 108 -9.19 -4.76 -12.12
CA THR A 108 -10.04 -3.66 -12.54
C THR A 108 -9.98 -2.58 -11.47
N GLY A 109 -9.44 -1.41 -11.82
CA GLY A 109 -9.32 -0.25 -10.94
C GLY A 109 -10.36 0.81 -11.25
N ASP A 110 -10.58 1.73 -10.32
CA ASP A 110 -11.59 2.78 -10.44
C ASP A 110 -11.09 4.06 -11.13
N GLN A 111 -9.85 4.07 -11.58
CA GLN A 111 -9.21 5.20 -12.28
C GLN A 111 -9.15 6.50 -11.47
N ARG A 112 -9.13 6.37 -10.14
CA ARG A 112 -9.04 7.49 -9.19
C ARG A 112 -7.84 7.28 -8.26
N GLY A 113 -7.38 8.33 -7.59
CA GLY A 113 -6.25 8.26 -6.66
C GLY A 113 -5.00 7.71 -7.34
N VAL A 114 -4.42 6.64 -6.78
CA VAL A 114 -3.23 6.00 -7.40
C VAL A 114 -3.51 5.40 -8.78
N PHE A 115 -4.77 5.17 -9.13
CA PHE A 115 -5.18 4.64 -10.43
C PHE A 115 -5.54 5.73 -11.46
N ALA A 116 -5.40 7.00 -11.11
CA ALA A 116 -5.73 8.12 -12.00
C ALA A 116 -4.90 8.07 -13.29
N GLY A 117 -5.58 8.18 -14.44
CA GLY A 117 -4.93 8.15 -15.75
C GLY A 117 -4.42 6.79 -16.20
N LEU A 118 -4.57 5.74 -15.40
CA LEU A 118 -4.20 4.38 -15.77
C LEU A 118 -5.36 3.71 -16.52
N PRO A 119 -5.07 2.68 -17.35
CA PRO A 119 -6.13 1.85 -17.91
C PRO A 119 -6.99 1.27 -16.80
N ARG A 120 -8.29 1.10 -17.06
CA ARG A 120 -9.21 0.50 -16.10
C ARG A 120 -8.81 -0.92 -15.72
N GLN A 121 -8.28 -1.68 -16.69
CA GLN A 121 -7.78 -3.03 -16.47
C GLN A 121 -6.32 -3.10 -16.86
N PHE A 122 -5.51 -3.75 -16.03
CA PHE A 122 -4.12 -4.03 -16.34
C PHE A 122 -3.62 -5.20 -15.51
N THR A 123 -2.47 -5.78 -15.93
CA THR A 123 -1.89 -6.97 -15.30
C THR A 123 -0.92 -6.57 -14.20
N VAL A 124 -1.03 -7.24 -13.06
CA VAL A 124 -0.14 -7.02 -11.90
C VAL A 124 0.43 -8.34 -11.39
N ASN A 125 1.58 -8.25 -10.74
CA ASN A 125 2.19 -9.37 -10.03
C ASN A 125 1.61 -9.46 -8.61
N ARG A 126 1.17 -10.65 -8.24
CA ARG A 126 0.64 -10.95 -6.91
C ARG A 126 1.58 -11.92 -6.20
N TYR A 127 1.90 -11.60 -4.97
CA TYR A 127 2.73 -12.45 -4.12
C TYR A 127 2.20 -12.37 -2.68
N HIS A 128 1.07 -13.06 -2.41
CA HIS A 128 0.44 -13.03 -1.10
C HIS A 128 -0.40 -14.28 -0.84
N SER A 129 -0.53 -14.66 0.42
CA SER A 129 -1.43 -15.72 0.90
C SER A 129 -2.59 -15.17 1.75
N LEU A 130 -2.50 -13.90 2.14
CA LEU A 130 -3.52 -13.20 2.92
C LEU A 130 -4.14 -12.07 2.11
N VAL A 131 -5.38 -11.72 2.46
CA VAL A 131 -6.15 -10.63 1.86
C VAL A 131 -6.97 -9.92 2.92
N ILE A 132 -7.35 -8.68 2.64
CA ILE A 132 -8.39 -7.99 3.43
C ILE A 132 -9.72 -8.67 3.13
N GLU A 133 -10.43 -9.10 4.17
CA GLU A 133 -11.74 -9.73 4.03
C GLU A 133 -12.79 -8.69 3.61
N ARG A 134 -13.46 -8.95 2.49
CA ARG A 134 -14.47 -8.04 1.95
C ARG A 134 -15.66 -7.87 2.90
N ALA A 135 -16.07 -8.94 3.57
CA ALA A 135 -17.23 -8.93 4.46
C ALA A 135 -17.04 -8.03 5.69
N THR A 136 -15.79 -7.84 6.14
CA THR A 136 -15.47 -7.01 7.31
C THR A 136 -14.78 -5.71 6.95
N LEU A 137 -14.80 -5.31 5.65
CA LEU A 137 -14.18 -4.07 5.22
C LEU A 137 -14.77 -2.90 6.02
N PRO A 138 -13.91 -2.11 6.72
CA PRO A 138 -14.39 -0.95 7.48
C PRO A 138 -15.14 0.04 6.58
N PRO A 139 -16.19 0.72 7.10
CA PRO A 139 -16.98 1.66 6.29
C PRO A 139 -16.16 2.87 5.81
N GLU A 140 -15.07 3.20 6.50
CA GLU A 140 -14.16 4.28 6.10
C GLU A 140 -13.38 3.94 4.82
N LEU A 141 -13.25 2.66 4.50
CA LEU A 141 -12.52 2.20 3.31
C LEU A 141 -13.47 1.88 2.17
N GLU A 142 -13.02 2.14 0.95
CA GLU A 142 -13.64 1.65 -0.27
C GLU A 142 -12.67 0.76 -1.03
N VAL A 143 -13.20 -0.22 -1.76
CA VAL A 143 -12.42 -1.04 -2.68
C VAL A 143 -12.17 -0.22 -3.93
N SER A 144 -10.90 0.06 -4.24
CA SER A 144 -10.52 0.83 -5.42
C SER A 144 -10.07 -0.04 -6.59
N ALA A 145 -9.73 -1.30 -6.32
CA ALA A 145 -9.46 -2.30 -7.36
C ALA A 145 -9.74 -3.70 -6.87
N SER A 146 -10.14 -4.58 -7.78
CA SER A 146 -10.37 -6.01 -7.53
C SER A 146 -9.72 -6.85 -8.60
N ALA A 147 -9.31 -8.07 -8.26
CA ALA A 147 -8.80 -9.03 -9.23
C ALA A 147 -9.96 -9.64 -10.03
N ASP A 148 -9.79 -9.72 -11.35
CA ASP A 148 -10.85 -10.22 -12.23
C ASP A 148 -11.04 -11.74 -12.12
N ASP A 149 -9.98 -12.47 -11.76
CA ASP A 149 -9.99 -13.94 -11.71
C ASP A 149 -10.63 -14.50 -10.43
N ASP A 150 -10.33 -13.94 -9.26
CA ASP A 150 -10.81 -14.46 -7.97
C ASP A 150 -11.66 -13.47 -7.17
N GLY A 151 -11.81 -12.23 -7.65
CA GLY A 151 -12.62 -11.19 -7.00
C GLY A 151 -12.01 -10.63 -5.72
N GLU A 152 -10.77 -10.99 -5.37
CA GLU A 152 -10.13 -10.50 -4.15
C GLU A 152 -9.88 -9.00 -4.22
N ILE A 153 -9.92 -8.35 -3.05
CA ILE A 153 -9.59 -6.93 -2.94
C ILE A 153 -8.12 -6.73 -3.32
N MET A 154 -7.87 -5.89 -4.31
CA MET A 154 -6.51 -5.56 -4.77
C MET A 154 -6.08 -4.16 -4.40
N ALA A 155 -6.97 -3.29 -4.02
CA ALA A 155 -6.65 -1.96 -3.50
C ALA A 155 -7.79 -1.40 -2.67
N VAL A 156 -7.43 -0.56 -1.69
CA VAL A 156 -8.37 0.16 -0.83
C VAL A 156 -8.00 1.63 -0.77
N ARG A 157 -8.98 2.47 -0.46
CA ARG A 157 -8.81 3.92 -0.25
C ARG A 157 -9.69 4.38 0.89
N HIS A 158 -9.16 5.26 1.74
CA HIS A 158 -9.95 5.91 2.78
C HIS A 158 -10.86 6.97 2.14
N ARG A 159 -12.18 6.80 2.25
CA ARG A 159 -13.18 7.66 1.60
C ARG A 159 -13.07 9.12 2.03
N GLY A 160 -12.94 9.36 3.33
CA GLY A 160 -12.92 10.70 3.91
C GLY A 160 -11.63 11.48 3.66
N LEU A 161 -10.56 10.80 3.26
CA LEU A 161 -9.26 11.40 2.99
C LEU A 161 -8.96 11.52 1.49
N ALA A 162 -9.78 10.91 0.65
CA ALA A 162 -9.60 10.92 -0.80
C ALA A 162 -9.68 12.35 -1.36
N GLY A 163 -8.70 12.70 -2.18
CA GLY A 163 -8.60 14.03 -2.78
C GLY A 163 -8.15 15.14 -1.82
N GLY A 164 -7.92 14.82 -0.55
CA GLY A 164 -7.42 15.76 0.44
C GLY A 164 -5.89 15.78 0.51
N PRO A 165 -5.33 16.55 1.47
CA PRO A 165 -3.87 16.72 1.59
C PRO A 165 -3.14 15.50 2.14
N ALA A 166 -3.84 14.55 2.76
CA ALA A 166 -3.26 13.37 3.39
C ALA A 166 -4.04 12.09 3.01
N PRO A 167 -4.01 11.66 1.73
CA PRO A 167 -4.71 10.46 1.29
C PRO A 167 -4.12 9.21 1.92
N LEU A 168 -4.96 8.19 2.10
CA LEU A 168 -4.57 6.87 2.61
C LEU A 168 -5.06 5.83 1.60
N GLU A 169 -4.11 5.18 0.94
CA GLU A 169 -4.39 4.14 -0.05
C GLU A 169 -3.49 2.92 0.14
N GLY A 170 -3.97 1.76 -0.27
CA GLY A 170 -3.19 0.53 -0.24
C GLY A 170 -3.41 -0.29 -1.49
N VAL A 171 -2.37 -1.01 -1.91
CA VAL A 171 -2.43 -1.96 -3.02
C VAL A 171 -1.92 -3.31 -2.55
N GLN A 172 -2.64 -4.38 -2.88
CA GLN A 172 -2.28 -5.75 -2.49
C GLN A 172 -1.18 -6.32 -3.37
N PHE A 173 -1.10 -5.87 -4.60
CA PHE A 173 -0.11 -6.32 -5.58
C PHE A 173 1.21 -5.57 -5.44
N HIS A 174 2.20 -5.97 -6.23
CA HIS A 174 3.55 -5.41 -6.23
C HIS A 174 3.76 -4.49 -7.43
N PRO A 175 3.55 -3.15 -7.29
CA PRO A 175 3.81 -2.21 -8.39
C PRO A 175 5.29 -2.13 -8.77
N GLU A 176 6.18 -2.46 -7.85
CA GLU A 176 7.64 -2.45 -8.06
C GLU A 176 8.15 -3.66 -8.84
N SER A 177 7.31 -4.65 -9.06
CA SER A 177 7.66 -5.82 -9.87
C SER A 177 7.72 -5.44 -11.34
N ILE A 178 8.76 -5.87 -12.04
CA ILE A 178 8.90 -5.65 -13.48
C ILE A 178 7.76 -6.32 -14.29
N ILE A 179 7.11 -7.32 -13.71
CA ILE A 179 5.98 -8.02 -14.33
C ILE A 179 4.69 -7.20 -14.23
N SER A 180 4.58 -6.30 -13.22
CA SER A 180 3.41 -5.44 -13.08
C SER A 180 3.45 -4.33 -14.11
N GLU A 181 2.31 -4.13 -14.79
CA GLU A 181 2.14 -3.00 -15.70
C GLU A 181 1.89 -1.72 -14.91
N HIS A 182 2.32 -0.57 -15.45
CA HIS A 182 2.06 0.77 -14.91
C HIS A 182 2.54 1.03 -13.48
N GLY A 183 3.52 0.29 -12.99
CA GLY A 183 4.02 0.44 -11.62
C GLY A 183 4.57 1.83 -11.33
N HIS A 184 5.43 2.36 -12.20
CA HIS A 184 5.98 3.72 -12.03
C HIS A 184 4.88 4.79 -12.07
N ALA A 185 3.92 4.67 -12.99
CA ALA A 185 2.83 5.63 -13.11
C ALA A 185 1.93 5.63 -11.86
N LEU A 186 1.67 4.45 -11.27
CA LEU A 186 0.92 4.33 -10.03
C LEU A 186 1.65 5.01 -8.88
N LEU A 187 2.95 4.75 -8.71
CA LEU A 187 3.75 5.35 -7.66
C LEU A 187 3.90 6.87 -7.86
N LYS A 188 4.03 7.31 -9.11
CA LYS A 188 4.03 8.74 -9.43
C LYS A 188 2.73 9.42 -9.02
N ASN A 189 1.59 8.77 -9.27
CA ASN A 189 0.30 9.29 -8.81
C ASN A 189 0.29 9.51 -7.30
N PHE A 190 0.84 8.56 -6.54
CA PHE A 190 0.95 8.74 -5.09
C PHE A 190 1.80 9.96 -4.72
N LEU A 191 2.93 10.17 -5.39
CA LEU A 191 3.79 11.32 -5.13
C LEU A 191 3.11 12.66 -5.47
N GLU A 192 2.19 12.67 -6.41
CA GLU A 192 1.45 13.86 -6.84
C GLU A 192 0.21 14.13 -5.98
N MET A 193 -0.22 13.17 -5.17
CA MET A 193 -1.34 13.34 -4.25
C MET A 193 -0.88 14.04 -2.97
N GLY A 194 -1.75 14.81 -2.36
CA GLY A 194 -1.48 15.46 -1.08
C GLY A 194 -0.52 16.64 -1.18
N GLY A 195 -0.35 17.21 -2.37
CA GLY A 195 0.47 18.40 -2.58
C GLY A 195 -0.32 19.70 -2.43
#